data_a434e27df40b71f7250281fe2deacf96
#
_entry.id   a434e27df40b71f7250281fe2deacf96
#
_cell.length_a   1.000
_cell.length_b   1.000
_cell.length_c   1.000
_cell.angle_alpha   90.00
_cell.angle_beta   90.00
_cell.angle_gamma   90.00
#
_symmetry.space_group_name_H-M   'P 1'
#
loop_
_entity.id
_entity.type
_entity.pdbx_description
1 polymer ?
#
loop_
_entity_poly.entity_id
_entity_poly.type
_entity_poly.pdbx_seq_one_letter_code
_entity_poly.pdbx_strand_id
1 'polypeptide(L)'
;MAWEFEMVAGPFNPRLTEGPAWDGQALLFTHIPASRILRYDPQTGACTVFREHTNHTNGLAFDAEGRLYGCCSGGRSIVRFEADGTTTTIVDRLDGVPLNTPNDLAIDRQGRLWFSNPWNAINIDPSERQVLDHNSILRADPQPDGTWTCRRMTYDTTGTNGLLLSPDEKTLYIIQTSPELRELRAYDMLADGALGRYTVLHQFGEDYRGPQRGIDGMCFDAEGNIVATAGSYASGPGPMIYIWDPQGRVLETHPMPVGVDSPTNCTFGDADQRTLYITTLGGHLFRVRNTGRRGWLIWPPVR
;
A
#
# COMPACT_ATOMS: atom_id res chain seq x y z
N MET A 1 -20.83 -11.96 11.51
CA MET A 1 -20.65 -11.29 12.81
C MET A 1 -20.12 -9.89 12.52
N ALA A 2 -20.56 -8.83 13.19
CA ALA A 2 -20.01 -7.49 12.98
C ALA A 2 -18.53 -7.46 13.42
N TRP A 3 -17.69 -6.77 12.69
CA TRP A 3 -16.29 -6.57 13.06
C TRP A 3 -16.17 -5.60 14.23
N GLU A 4 -15.24 -5.87 15.13
CA GLU A 4 -14.95 -5.03 16.28
C GLU A 4 -13.63 -4.29 16.02
N PHE A 5 -13.75 -3.01 15.69
CA PHE A 5 -12.62 -2.14 15.44
C PHE A 5 -12.08 -1.57 16.74
N GLU A 6 -10.84 -1.86 17.07
CA GLU A 6 -10.15 -1.33 18.24
C GLU A 6 -9.07 -0.35 17.78
N MET A 7 -9.14 0.90 18.23
CA MET A 7 -8.05 1.87 18.00
C MET A 7 -6.90 1.55 18.95
N VAL A 8 -5.73 1.22 18.40
CA VAL A 8 -4.57 0.79 19.19
C VAL A 8 -3.46 1.83 19.24
N ALA A 9 -3.44 2.80 18.31
CA ALA A 9 -2.53 3.92 18.36
C ALA A 9 -3.12 5.16 17.65
N GLY A 10 -2.66 6.35 18.02
CA GLY A 10 -3.10 7.63 17.46
C GLY A 10 -4.25 8.27 18.25
N PRO A 11 -4.91 9.34 17.72
CA PRO A 11 -4.53 9.97 16.45
C PRO A 11 -3.17 10.67 16.55
N PHE A 12 -2.33 10.45 15.53
CA PHE A 12 -1.06 11.16 15.39
C PHE A 12 -1.26 12.54 14.75
N ASN A 13 -0.36 13.46 15.05
CA ASN A 13 -0.37 14.81 14.47
C ASN A 13 1.01 15.15 13.87
N PRO A 14 1.10 15.66 12.61
CA PRO A 14 0.00 15.81 11.65
C PRO A 14 -0.69 14.48 11.32
N ARG A 15 -1.96 14.52 10.90
CA ARG A 15 -2.75 13.30 10.61
C ARG A 15 -2.23 12.64 9.34
N LEU A 16 -2.34 11.36 9.24
CA LEU A 16 -2.10 10.42 8.14
C LEU A 16 -1.12 9.32 8.55
N THR A 17 -1.64 8.12 8.63
CA THR A 17 -0.85 6.88 8.76
C THR A 17 -1.08 6.00 7.53
N GLU A 18 -0.04 5.24 7.13
CA GLU A 18 -0.02 4.43 5.91
C GLU A 18 0.92 3.23 6.03
N GLY A 19 1.08 2.48 4.94
CA GLY A 19 2.10 1.48 4.70
C GLY A 19 2.28 0.43 5.78
N PRO A 20 1.21 -0.23 6.27
CA PRO A 20 1.33 -1.21 7.33
C PRO A 20 2.03 -2.49 6.81
N ALA A 21 3.09 -2.92 7.51
CA ALA A 21 3.85 -4.12 7.19
C ALA A 21 4.17 -4.91 8.47
N TRP A 22 3.94 -6.22 8.45
CA TRP A 22 4.16 -7.10 9.59
C TRP A 22 5.58 -7.68 9.57
N ASP A 23 6.39 -7.47 10.63
CA ASP A 23 7.78 -7.93 10.73
C ASP A 23 7.93 -9.34 11.36
N GLY A 24 6.83 -9.97 11.75
CA GLY A 24 6.79 -11.26 12.44
C GLY A 24 6.58 -11.15 13.96
N GLN A 25 6.77 -9.98 14.53
CA GLN A 25 6.59 -9.69 15.96
C GLN A 25 5.76 -8.44 16.20
N ALA A 26 5.91 -7.43 15.35
CA ALA A 26 5.26 -6.14 15.47
C ALA A 26 4.78 -5.63 14.10
N LEU A 27 3.89 -4.67 14.14
CA LEU A 27 3.46 -3.94 12.97
C LEU A 27 4.33 -2.70 12.79
N LEU A 28 4.98 -2.58 11.63
CA LEU A 28 5.53 -1.31 11.17
C LEU A 28 4.48 -0.58 10.34
N PHE A 29 4.42 0.73 10.46
CA PHE A 29 3.56 1.58 9.64
C PHE A 29 4.13 2.99 9.55
N THR A 30 3.79 3.71 8.51
CA THR A 30 4.32 5.05 8.28
C THR A 30 3.42 6.12 8.88
N HIS A 31 4.05 7.15 9.43
CA HIS A 31 3.46 8.44 9.77
C HIS A 31 4.07 9.47 8.82
N ILE A 32 3.49 9.52 7.61
CA ILE A 32 4.06 10.21 6.45
C ILE A 32 4.40 11.67 6.75
N PRO A 33 3.48 12.52 7.27
CA PRO A 33 3.76 13.94 7.43
C PRO A 33 4.87 14.24 8.45
N ALA A 34 5.09 13.33 9.41
CA ALA A 34 6.16 13.44 10.38
C ALA A 34 7.48 12.77 9.94
N SER A 35 7.53 12.23 8.72
CA SER A 35 8.70 11.51 8.18
C SER A 35 9.19 10.40 9.12
N ARG A 36 8.27 9.55 9.60
CA ARG A 36 8.58 8.48 10.56
C ARG A 36 7.99 7.15 10.13
N ILE A 37 8.68 6.07 10.50
CA ILE A 37 8.10 4.73 10.60
C ILE A 37 7.90 4.44 12.08
N LEU A 38 6.70 4.01 12.43
CA LEU A 38 6.30 3.63 13.77
C LEU A 38 6.27 2.10 13.88
N ARG A 39 6.47 1.60 15.11
CA ARG A 39 6.40 0.18 15.45
C ARG A 39 5.39 -0.01 16.57
N TYR A 40 4.34 -0.77 16.26
CA TYR A 40 3.34 -1.17 17.24
C TYR A 40 3.58 -2.63 17.67
N ASP A 41 3.76 -2.84 18.96
CA ASP A 41 3.92 -4.17 19.57
C ASP A 41 2.55 -4.64 20.09
N PRO A 42 1.94 -5.68 19.49
CA PRO A 42 0.61 -6.14 19.90
C PRO A 42 0.58 -6.86 21.26
N GLN A 43 1.73 -7.28 21.78
CA GLN A 43 1.81 -7.97 23.07
C GLN A 43 1.78 -6.96 24.23
N THR A 44 2.49 -5.84 24.06
CA THR A 44 2.59 -4.80 25.11
C THR A 44 1.63 -3.64 24.89
N GLY A 45 1.11 -3.47 23.66
CA GLY A 45 0.34 -2.30 23.23
C GLY A 45 1.19 -1.04 23.01
N ALA A 46 2.52 -1.16 23.10
CA ALA A 46 3.41 -0.02 22.93
C ALA A 46 3.53 0.38 21.45
N CYS A 47 3.44 1.69 21.19
CA CYS A 47 3.73 2.26 19.88
C CYS A 47 4.95 3.20 20.01
N THR A 48 6.02 2.87 19.30
CA THR A 48 7.31 3.58 19.38
C THR A 48 7.78 4.01 18.00
N VAL A 49 8.72 4.94 17.94
CA VAL A 49 9.38 5.31 16.69
C VAL A 49 10.41 4.25 16.32
N PHE A 50 10.27 3.67 15.13
CA PHE A 50 11.22 2.71 14.56
C PHE A 50 12.29 3.41 13.72
N ARG A 51 11.90 4.40 12.90
CA ARG A 51 12.80 5.25 12.08
C ARG A 51 12.31 6.68 12.07
N GLU A 52 13.25 7.61 12.06
CA GLU A 52 13.01 9.03 11.81
C GLU A 52 13.67 9.47 10.51
N HIS A 53 13.30 10.65 10.03
CA HIS A 53 13.87 11.25 8.82
C HIS A 53 13.71 10.37 7.58
N THR A 54 12.54 9.69 7.47
CA THR A 54 12.26 8.75 6.38
C THR A 54 11.83 9.42 5.09
N ASN A 55 11.95 10.76 5.02
CA ASN A 55 11.66 11.58 3.85
C ASN A 55 10.27 11.28 3.26
N HIS A 56 9.26 11.32 4.15
CA HIS A 56 7.85 11.07 3.82
C HIS A 56 7.59 9.70 3.17
N THR A 57 8.24 8.66 3.68
CA THR A 57 7.97 7.29 3.23
C THR A 57 6.49 6.94 3.41
N ASN A 58 5.91 6.33 2.38
CA ASN A 58 4.51 5.89 2.30
C ASN A 58 4.43 4.37 2.47
N GLY A 59 4.24 3.58 1.41
CA GLY A 59 4.15 2.12 1.47
C GLY A 59 5.43 1.45 1.96
N LEU A 60 5.29 0.34 2.67
CA LEU A 60 6.37 -0.52 3.18
C LEU A 60 6.16 -1.96 2.73
N ALA A 61 7.25 -2.67 2.43
CA ALA A 61 7.21 -4.11 2.19
C ALA A 61 8.51 -4.78 2.67
N PHE A 62 8.39 -6.04 3.11
CA PHE A 62 9.54 -6.90 3.39
C PHE A 62 9.82 -7.81 2.20
N ASP A 63 11.09 -8.14 1.98
CA ASP A 63 11.51 -9.17 1.04
C ASP A 63 11.72 -10.54 1.71
N ALA A 64 12.18 -11.51 0.94
CA ALA A 64 12.45 -12.89 1.39
C ALA A 64 13.46 -12.98 2.53
N GLU A 65 14.40 -12.05 2.60
CA GLU A 65 15.45 -11.97 3.61
C GLU A 65 15.05 -11.13 4.83
N GLY A 66 13.80 -10.60 4.84
CA GLY A 66 13.30 -9.74 5.91
C GLY A 66 13.86 -8.31 5.87
N ARG A 67 14.38 -7.87 4.73
CA ARG A 67 14.82 -6.48 4.55
C ARG A 67 13.63 -5.58 4.25
N LEU A 68 13.60 -4.43 4.90
CA LEU A 68 12.51 -3.46 4.77
C LEU A 68 12.75 -2.48 3.62
N TYR A 69 11.79 -2.40 2.71
CA TYR A 69 11.76 -1.42 1.61
C TYR A 69 10.62 -0.43 1.81
N GLY A 70 10.78 0.77 1.25
CA GLY A 70 9.76 1.81 1.33
C GLY A 70 9.69 2.70 0.10
N CYS A 71 8.48 3.17 -0.17
CA CYS A 71 8.18 4.22 -1.15
C CYS A 71 8.46 5.58 -0.52
N CYS A 72 9.65 6.14 -0.74
CA CYS A 72 10.07 7.42 -0.22
C CYS A 72 9.49 8.56 -1.09
N SER A 73 8.25 8.98 -0.79
CA SER A 73 7.51 9.93 -1.63
C SER A 73 8.21 11.28 -1.70
N GLY A 74 8.65 11.84 -0.56
CA GLY A 74 9.37 13.12 -0.52
C GLY A 74 10.78 13.05 -1.13
N GLY A 75 11.39 11.86 -1.12
CA GLY A 75 12.67 11.61 -1.78
C GLY A 75 12.55 11.14 -3.22
N ARG A 76 11.33 10.95 -3.74
CA ARG A 76 11.06 10.50 -5.10
C ARG A 76 11.85 9.24 -5.46
N SER A 77 11.85 8.26 -4.55
CA SER A 77 12.68 7.06 -4.67
C SER A 77 12.07 5.84 -3.99
N ILE A 78 12.51 4.66 -4.39
CA ILE A 78 12.38 3.44 -3.60
C ILE A 78 13.67 3.28 -2.81
N VAL A 79 13.52 3.02 -1.51
CA VAL A 79 14.65 2.87 -0.60
C VAL A 79 14.60 1.54 0.14
N ARG A 80 15.75 1.09 0.64
CA ARG A 80 15.86 0.00 1.61
C ARG A 80 16.39 0.56 2.94
N PHE A 81 15.72 0.23 4.02
CA PHE A 81 16.12 0.60 5.37
C PHE A 81 17.03 -0.48 5.95
N GLU A 82 18.30 -0.14 6.18
CA GLU A 82 19.28 -1.10 6.65
C GLU A 82 19.20 -1.31 8.17
N ALA A 83 19.69 -2.49 8.64
CA ALA A 83 19.68 -2.85 10.05
C ALA A 83 20.58 -1.93 10.91
N ASP A 84 21.63 -1.35 10.33
CA ASP A 84 22.53 -0.41 10.98
C ASP A 84 21.97 1.03 11.11
N GLY A 85 20.76 1.26 10.62
CA GLY A 85 20.09 2.56 10.66
C GLY A 85 20.27 3.40 9.40
N THR A 86 21.14 3.00 8.48
CA THR A 86 21.32 3.69 7.20
C THR A 86 20.17 3.40 6.24
N THR A 87 20.12 4.15 5.14
CA THR A 87 19.13 4.00 4.08
C THR A 87 19.83 3.93 2.73
N THR A 88 19.53 2.89 1.96
CA THR A 88 20.07 2.68 0.61
C THR A 88 19.01 3.05 -0.42
N THR A 89 19.31 3.98 -1.33
CA THR A 89 18.46 4.24 -2.49
C THR A 89 18.58 3.09 -3.49
N ILE A 90 17.44 2.51 -3.84
CA ILE A 90 17.33 1.42 -4.82
C ILE A 90 17.14 1.98 -6.22
N VAL A 91 16.14 2.86 -6.38
CA VAL A 91 15.86 3.54 -7.63
C VAL A 91 15.22 4.90 -7.37
N ASP A 92 15.66 5.92 -8.11
CA ASP A 92 15.15 7.29 -8.05
C ASP A 92 14.83 7.86 -9.45
N ARG A 93 15.08 7.08 -10.51
CA ARG A 93 14.93 7.52 -11.91
C ARG A 93 14.34 6.44 -12.80
N LEU A 94 13.62 6.90 -13.82
CA LEU A 94 13.20 6.12 -14.97
C LEU A 94 13.83 6.79 -16.21
N ASP A 95 14.68 6.07 -16.96
CA ASP A 95 15.36 6.58 -18.16
C ASP A 95 16.09 7.92 -17.93
N GLY A 96 16.73 8.08 -16.76
CA GLY A 96 17.44 9.29 -16.37
C GLY A 96 16.57 10.42 -15.82
N VAL A 97 15.24 10.29 -15.87
CA VAL A 97 14.27 11.27 -15.36
C VAL A 97 13.86 10.90 -13.91
N PRO A 98 13.84 11.87 -12.97
CA PRO A 98 13.42 11.61 -11.60
C PRO A 98 12.01 10.98 -11.53
N LEU A 99 11.83 10.02 -10.61
CA LEU A 99 10.51 9.44 -10.35
C LEU A 99 9.50 10.52 -9.95
N ASN A 100 8.22 10.20 -10.01
CA ASN A 100 7.18 10.99 -9.36
C ASN A 100 7.26 10.79 -7.83
N THR A 101 6.16 10.54 -7.17
CA THR A 101 6.10 10.32 -5.72
C THR A 101 5.65 8.88 -5.46
N PRO A 102 6.57 7.88 -5.41
CA PRO A 102 6.21 6.50 -5.17
C PRO A 102 5.28 6.36 -3.96
N ASN A 103 4.23 5.53 -4.11
CA ASN A 103 3.16 5.45 -3.12
C ASN A 103 3.13 4.10 -2.40
N ASP A 104 2.90 3.00 -3.12
CA ASP A 104 2.84 1.65 -2.55
C ASP A 104 3.69 0.66 -3.36
N LEU A 105 4.07 -0.49 -2.75
CA LEU A 105 4.96 -1.44 -3.39
C LEU A 105 4.66 -2.89 -3.01
N ALA A 106 5.01 -3.79 -3.93
CA ALA A 106 5.03 -5.24 -3.72
C ALA A 106 6.34 -5.83 -4.26
N ILE A 107 6.83 -6.90 -3.63
CA ILE A 107 8.09 -7.57 -4.01
C ILE A 107 7.76 -8.99 -4.45
N ASP A 108 8.10 -9.34 -5.69
CA ASP A 108 7.84 -10.68 -6.23
C ASP A 108 8.92 -11.70 -5.83
N ARG A 109 8.69 -12.99 -6.16
CA ARG A 109 9.62 -14.07 -5.79
C ARG A 109 10.97 -14.03 -6.53
N GLN A 110 11.10 -13.16 -7.52
CA GLN A 110 12.37 -12.87 -8.20
C GLN A 110 13.10 -11.67 -7.56
N GLY A 111 12.54 -11.08 -6.49
CA GLY A 111 13.08 -9.92 -5.82
C GLY A 111 12.89 -8.62 -6.59
N ARG A 112 12.01 -8.59 -7.61
CA ARG A 112 11.70 -7.37 -8.35
C ARG A 112 10.70 -6.53 -7.56
N LEU A 113 10.91 -5.22 -7.54
CA LEU A 113 10.08 -4.28 -6.82
C LEU A 113 9.06 -3.67 -7.79
N TRP A 114 7.80 -3.98 -7.58
CA TRP A 114 6.68 -3.38 -8.29
C TRP A 114 6.13 -2.23 -7.45
N PHE A 115 5.96 -1.06 -8.01
CA PHE A 115 5.50 0.09 -7.24
C PHE A 115 4.65 1.05 -8.05
N SER A 116 3.70 1.67 -7.40
CA SER A 116 2.92 2.76 -7.97
C SER A 116 3.68 4.07 -7.88
N ASN A 117 3.62 4.88 -8.94
CA ASN A 117 4.39 6.11 -9.07
C ASN A 117 3.49 7.30 -9.50
N PRO A 118 2.44 7.64 -8.70
CA PRO A 118 1.62 8.81 -8.97
C PRO A 118 2.38 10.10 -8.71
N TRP A 119 1.85 11.23 -9.18
CA TRP A 119 2.26 12.55 -8.72
C TRP A 119 1.36 13.03 -7.59
N ASN A 120 1.93 13.19 -6.42
CA ASN A 120 1.25 13.75 -5.25
C ASN A 120 2.15 14.78 -4.57
N ALA A 121 1.80 16.07 -4.71
CA ALA A 121 2.60 17.19 -4.23
C ALA A 121 2.53 17.43 -2.70
N ILE A 122 1.75 16.63 -1.95
CA ILE A 122 1.48 16.93 -0.53
C ILE A 122 2.74 16.86 0.34
N ASN A 123 3.66 15.94 0.01
CA ASN A 123 4.82 15.63 0.85
C ASN A 123 6.16 15.90 0.15
N ILE A 124 6.19 16.80 -0.82
CA ILE A 124 7.41 17.19 -1.55
C ILE A 124 7.67 18.69 -1.41
N ASP A 125 8.89 19.11 -1.73
CA ASP A 125 9.23 20.52 -1.77
C ASP A 125 8.30 21.27 -2.73
N PRO A 126 7.69 22.41 -2.34
CA PRO A 126 6.79 23.18 -3.21
C PRO A 126 7.42 23.68 -4.52
N SER A 127 8.75 23.70 -4.62
CA SER A 127 9.46 24.03 -5.86
C SER A 127 9.53 22.87 -6.85
N GLU A 128 9.36 21.63 -6.39
CA GLU A 128 9.37 20.44 -7.23
C GLU A 128 8.16 20.39 -8.16
N ARG A 129 8.35 19.78 -9.31
CA ARG A 129 7.31 19.61 -10.34
C ARG A 129 7.30 18.17 -10.84
N GLN A 130 6.15 17.73 -11.28
CA GLN A 130 6.05 16.50 -12.03
C GLN A 130 6.88 16.63 -13.33
N VAL A 131 7.80 15.68 -13.53
CA VAL A 131 8.65 15.62 -14.71
C VAL A 131 8.26 14.46 -15.61
N LEU A 132 7.93 13.29 -15.02
CA LEU A 132 7.31 12.20 -15.76
C LEU A 132 5.86 12.58 -16.08
N ASP A 133 5.49 12.52 -17.35
CA ASP A 133 4.18 12.89 -17.88
C ASP A 133 3.08 11.84 -17.64
N HIS A 134 3.36 10.84 -16.82
CA HIS A 134 2.46 9.74 -16.53
C HIS A 134 2.48 9.32 -15.05
N ASN A 135 1.38 8.74 -14.59
CA ASN A 135 1.22 8.12 -13.29
C ASN A 135 1.05 6.61 -13.51
N SER A 136 2.12 5.85 -13.38
CA SER A 136 2.18 4.45 -13.81
C SER A 136 2.58 3.52 -12.69
N ILE A 137 2.38 2.22 -12.90
CA ILE A 137 3.13 1.20 -12.20
C ILE A 137 4.49 1.09 -12.87
N LEU A 138 5.52 1.11 -12.05
CA LEU A 138 6.89 0.88 -12.43
C LEU A 138 7.40 -0.43 -11.80
N ARG A 139 8.50 -0.96 -12.33
CA ARG A 139 9.18 -2.12 -11.79
C ARG A 139 10.68 -1.89 -11.77
N ALA A 140 11.30 -2.13 -10.62
CA ALA A 140 12.74 -2.15 -10.49
C ALA A 140 13.23 -3.61 -10.45
N ASP A 141 14.14 -3.96 -11.35
CA ASP A 141 14.72 -5.28 -11.50
C ASP A 141 16.16 -5.29 -10.98
N PRO A 142 16.50 -6.18 -10.00
CA PRO A 142 17.87 -6.30 -9.52
C PRO A 142 18.77 -6.88 -10.61
N GLN A 143 20.00 -6.37 -10.70
CA GLN A 143 20.98 -6.83 -11.67
C GLN A 143 22.08 -7.64 -10.98
N PRO A 144 22.78 -8.56 -11.69
CA PRO A 144 23.86 -9.38 -11.12
C PRO A 144 25.03 -8.57 -10.55
N ASP A 145 25.25 -7.35 -11.01
CA ASP A 145 26.29 -6.43 -10.52
C ASP A 145 25.86 -5.63 -9.27
N GLY A 146 24.65 -5.86 -8.76
CA GLY A 146 24.09 -5.17 -7.60
C GLY A 146 23.41 -3.85 -7.94
N THR A 147 23.37 -3.44 -9.20
CA THR A 147 22.58 -2.29 -9.65
C THR A 147 21.11 -2.64 -9.85
N TRP A 148 20.29 -1.66 -10.17
CA TRP A 148 18.86 -1.84 -10.45
C TRP A 148 18.49 -1.15 -11.76
N THR A 149 17.62 -1.77 -12.52
CA THR A 149 17.00 -1.16 -13.71
C THR A 149 15.53 -0.88 -13.44
N CYS A 150 15.06 0.31 -13.84
CA CYS A 150 13.66 0.70 -13.68
C CYS A 150 12.94 0.65 -15.03
N ARG A 151 11.70 0.15 -15.05
CA ARG A 151 10.87 0.05 -16.26
C ARG A 151 9.46 0.51 -16.00
N ARG A 152 8.84 1.14 -16.99
CA ARG A 152 7.41 1.43 -16.98
C ARG A 152 6.62 0.17 -17.35
N MET A 153 5.62 -0.18 -16.54
CA MET A 153 4.83 -1.39 -16.71
C MET A 153 3.41 -1.11 -17.21
N THR A 154 2.81 0.04 -16.87
CA THR A 154 1.48 0.43 -17.37
C THR A 154 1.54 1.69 -18.21
N TYR A 155 0.69 1.74 -19.26
CA TYR A 155 0.60 2.86 -20.21
C TYR A 155 -0.81 3.46 -20.28
N ASP A 156 -1.75 2.90 -19.53
CA ASP A 156 -3.18 3.17 -19.52
C ASP A 156 -3.69 3.56 -18.12
N THR A 157 -2.77 3.99 -17.25
CA THR A 157 -3.08 4.45 -15.89
C THR A 157 -2.87 5.96 -15.79
N THR A 158 -3.74 6.63 -14.99
CA THR A 158 -3.73 8.09 -14.79
C THR A 158 -3.58 8.49 -13.32
N GLY A 159 -3.74 7.56 -12.38
CA GLY A 159 -3.57 7.78 -10.95
C GLY A 159 -3.50 6.45 -10.21
N THR A 160 -2.29 5.90 -10.07
CA THR A 160 -2.08 4.62 -9.40
C THR A 160 -1.95 4.79 -7.88
N ASN A 161 -2.47 3.83 -7.10
CA ASN A 161 -2.35 3.79 -5.64
C ASN A 161 -1.89 2.40 -5.20
N GLY A 162 -2.61 1.68 -4.35
CA GLY A 162 -2.26 0.34 -3.91
C GLY A 162 -2.07 -0.67 -5.05
N LEU A 163 -1.23 -1.66 -4.84
CA LEU A 163 -1.03 -2.79 -5.76
C LEU A 163 -0.76 -4.08 -4.99
N LEU A 164 -1.15 -5.23 -5.57
CA LEU A 164 -0.90 -6.56 -5.03
C LEU A 164 -0.51 -7.53 -6.13
N LEU A 165 0.46 -8.41 -5.84
CA LEU A 165 0.77 -9.58 -6.64
C LEU A 165 -0.04 -10.78 -6.16
N SER A 166 -0.76 -11.44 -7.05
CA SER A 166 -1.50 -12.66 -6.68
C SER A 166 -0.57 -13.74 -6.10
N PRO A 167 -1.08 -14.66 -5.26
CA PRO A 167 -0.26 -15.70 -4.64
C PRO A 167 0.51 -16.58 -5.63
N ASP A 168 0.02 -16.75 -6.84
CA ASP A 168 0.67 -17.49 -7.93
C ASP A 168 1.49 -16.61 -8.89
N GLU A 169 1.53 -15.29 -8.63
CA GLU A 169 2.21 -14.26 -9.44
C GLU A 169 1.78 -14.22 -10.91
N LYS A 170 0.53 -14.61 -11.19
CA LYS A 170 -0.04 -14.53 -12.53
C LYS A 170 -0.90 -13.29 -12.75
N THR A 171 -1.23 -12.58 -11.66
CA THR A 171 -2.07 -11.38 -11.71
C THR A 171 -1.45 -10.28 -10.88
N LEU A 172 -1.38 -9.07 -11.45
CA LEU A 172 -1.11 -7.85 -10.72
C LEU A 172 -2.42 -7.08 -10.56
N TYR A 173 -2.88 -6.93 -9.31
CA TYR A 173 -4.01 -6.07 -8.99
C TYR A 173 -3.53 -4.65 -8.77
N ILE A 174 -4.22 -3.69 -9.35
CA ILE A 174 -3.85 -2.28 -9.30
C ILE A 174 -5.07 -1.45 -8.96
N ILE A 175 -4.87 -0.44 -8.13
CA ILE A 175 -5.84 0.59 -7.85
C ILE A 175 -5.59 1.78 -8.76
N GLN A 176 -6.63 2.18 -9.47
CA GLN A 176 -6.69 3.40 -10.25
C GLN A 176 -7.60 4.40 -9.52
N THR A 177 -7.06 5.54 -9.09
CA THR A 177 -7.78 6.55 -8.28
C THR A 177 -7.64 7.97 -8.82
N SER A 178 -7.65 8.15 -10.13
CA SER A 178 -7.74 9.51 -10.69
C SER A 178 -9.15 10.11 -10.46
N PRO A 179 -9.31 11.43 -10.59
CA PRO A 179 -10.62 12.06 -10.51
C PRO A 179 -11.65 11.46 -11.48
N GLU A 180 -11.20 11.02 -12.65
CA GLU A 180 -12.04 10.51 -13.74
C GLU A 180 -12.31 9.00 -13.64
N LEU A 181 -11.39 8.26 -13.00
CA LEU A 181 -11.45 6.81 -12.95
C LEU A 181 -11.08 6.29 -11.55
N ARG A 182 -11.96 5.47 -10.99
CA ARG A 182 -11.73 4.77 -9.72
C ARG A 182 -12.07 3.32 -9.90
N GLU A 183 -11.02 2.52 -10.14
CA GLU A 183 -11.16 1.13 -10.53
C GLU A 183 -10.20 0.22 -9.76
N LEU A 184 -10.67 -0.98 -9.44
CA LEU A 184 -9.83 -2.14 -9.15
C LEU A 184 -9.60 -2.90 -10.45
N ARG A 185 -8.35 -3.00 -10.90
CA ARG A 185 -7.95 -3.70 -12.12
C ARG A 185 -7.11 -4.92 -11.81
N ALA A 186 -7.31 -5.97 -12.59
CA ALA A 186 -6.49 -7.18 -12.59
C ALA A 186 -5.77 -7.30 -13.94
N TYR A 187 -4.45 -7.18 -13.93
CA TYR A 187 -3.60 -7.35 -15.12
C TYR A 187 -3.03 -8.76 -15.17
N ASP A 188 -3.08 -9.42 -16.33
CA ASP A 188 -2.35 -10.66 -16.56
C ASP A 188 -0.84 -10.39 -16.48
N MET A 189 -0.11 -11.20 -15.73
CA MET A 189 1.36 -11.17 -15.70
C MET A 189 1.88 -12.24 -16.66
N LEU A 190 2.61 -11.81 -17.68
CA LEU A 190 3.14 -12.69 -18.72
C LEU A 190 4.46 -13.35 -18.27
N ALA A 191 4.81 -14.46 -18.91
CA ALA A 191 5.99 -15.24 -18.56
C ALA A 191 7.33 -14.47 -18.70
N ASP A 192 7.37 -13.47 -19.59
CA ASP A 192 8.50 -12.57 -19.75
C ASP A 192 8.53 -11.43 -18.71
N GLY A 193 7.52 -11.41 -17.81
CA GLY A 193 7.35 -10.40 -16.77
C GLY A 193 6.73 -9.09 -17.26
N ALA A 194 6.23 -9.02 -18.50
CA ALA A 194 5.39 -7.91 -18.95
C ALA A 194 3.97 -8.04 -18.40
N LEU A 195 3.20 -6.95 -18.47
CA LEU A 195 1.77 -6.98 -18.20
C LEU A 195 1.01 -7.19 -19.51
N GLY A 196 0.04 -8.09 -19.47
CA GLY A 196 -0.88 -8.36 -20.56
C GLY A 196 -2.14 -7.50 -20.49
N ARG A 197 -3.28 -8.10 -20.79
CA ARG A 197 -4.58 -7.45 -20.68
C ARG A 197 -4.98 -7.24 -19.23
N TYR A 198 -5.84 -6.27 -18.99
CA TYR A 198 -6.48 -6.14 -17.69
C TYR A 198 -7.99 -6.33 -17.80
N THR A 199 -8.57 -6.69 -16.67
CA THR A 199 -10.01 -6.71 -16.44
C THR A 199 -10.32 -5.71 -15.32
N VAL A 200 -11.35 -4.88 -15.50
CA VAL A 200 -11.90 -4.06 -14.43
C VAL A 200 -12.77 -4.95 -13.55
N LEU A 201 -12.29 -5.20 -12.33
CA LEU A 201 -13.01 -6.03 -11.35
C LEU A 201 -14.11 -5.25 -10.64
N HIS A 202 -13.84 -3.98 -10.36
CA HIS A 202 -14.80 -3.09 -9.71
C HIS A 202 -14.56 -1.66 -10.16
N GLN A 203 -15.65 -0.94 -10.41
CA GLN A 203 -15.64 0.50 -10.70
C GLN A 203 -16.49 1.22 -9.66
N PHE A 204 -15.88 2.21 -9.00
CA PHE A 204 -16.60 3.07 -8.07
C PHE A 204 -17.34 4.16 -8.82
N GLY A 205 -18.60 4.36 -8.47
CA GLY A 205 -19.45 5.36 -9.07
C GLY A 205 -19.39 6.73 -8.38
N GLU A 206 -20.42 7.50 -8.60
CA GLU A 206 -20.66 8.79 -7.95
C GLU A 206 -22.07 8.88 -7.39
N ASP A 207 -22.31 9.74 -6.44
CA ASP A 207 -23.63 10.14 -5.96
C ASP A 207 -23.80 11.67 -6.05
N TYR A 208 -24.91 12.22 -5.53
CA TYR A 208 -25.18 13.65 -5.57
C TYR A 208 -24.14 14.52 -4.86
N ARG A 209 -23.26 13.95 -4.05
CA ARG A 209 -22.14 14.62 -3.36
C ARG A 209 -20.85 14.60 -4.17
N GLY A 210 -20.77 13.77 -5.19
CA GLY A 210 -19.62 13.61 -6.07
C GLY A 210 -19.11 12.17 -6.18
N PRO A 211 -17.95 11.99 -6.83
CA PRO A 211 -17.38 10.67 -7.03
C PRO A 211 -16.92 10.05 -5.71
N GLN A 212 -17.12 8.73 -5.56
CA GLN A 212 -16.64 7.96 -4.42
C GLN A 212 -15.12 7.95 -4.40
N ARG A 213 -14.51 7.94 -3.19
CA ARG A 213 -13.05 7.95 -3.05
C ARG A 213 -12.37 6.73 -3.70
N GLY A 214 -13.05 5.60 -3.76
CA GLY A 214 -12.48 4.35 -4.24
C GLY A 214 -11.56 3.69 -3.20
N ILE A 215 -10.75 2.73 -3.66
CA ILE A 215 -9.79 2.00 -2.85
C ILE A 215 -8.50 2.83 -2.71
N ASP A 216 -7.82 2.67 -1.55
CA ASP A 216 -6.48 3.20 -1.30
C ASP A 216 -5.46 2.07 -1.25
N GLY A 217 -5.36 1.32 -0.15
CA GLY A 217 -4.50 0.16 -0.02
C GLY A 217 -5.28 -1.15 0.15
N MET A 218 -4.58 -2.27 0.02
CA MET A 218 -5.19 -3.61 0.07
C MET A 218 -4.19 -4.70 0.45
N CYS A 219 -4.71 -5.82 0.95
CA CYS A 219 -3.95 -7.04 1.23
C CYS A 219 -4.76 -8.28 0.83
N PHE A 220 -4.14 -9.46 0.89
CA PHE A 220 -4.84 -10.73 0.68
C PHE A 220 -5.20 -11.42 2.00
N ASP A 221 -6.32 -12.14 1.99
CA ASP A 221 -6.51 -13.24 2.92
C ASP A 221 -5.93 -14.55 2.34
N ALA A 222 -5.90 -15.60 3.18
CA ALA A 222 -5.32 -16.90 2.81
C ALA A 222 -6.14 -17.68 1.76
N GLU A 223 -7.36 -17.23 1.47
CA GLU A 223 -8.23 -17.78 0.44
C GLU A 223 -8.05 -17.05 -0.90
N GLY A 224 -7.17 -16.03 -0.93
CA GLY A 224 -6.88 -15.22 -2.08
C GLY A 224 -7.89 -14.09 -2.32
N ASN A 225 -8.75 -13.79 -1.35
CA ASN A 225 -9.66 -12.66 -1.45
C ASN A 225 -8.90 -11.36 -1.19
N ILE A 226 -9.32 -10.29 -1.87
CA ILE A 226 -8.77 -8.95 -1.72
C ILE A 226 -9.51 -8.23 -0.59
N VAL A 227 -8.78 -7.90 0.47
CA VAL A 227 -9.24 -7.06 1.58
C VAL A 227 -8.72 -5.66 1.35
N ALA A 228 -9.60 -4.68 1.19
CA ALA A 228 -9.20 -3.33 0.78
C ALA A 228 -9.91 -2.23 1.56
N THR A 229 -9.18 -1.16 1.77
CA THR A 229 -9.65 0.08 2.40
C THR A 229 -10.26 0.99 1.35
N ALA A 230 -11.46 1.51 1.56
CA ALA A 230 -12.12 2.37 0.58
C ALA A 230 -13.06 3.40 1.20
N GLY A 231 -13.41 4.38 0.38
CA GLY A 231 -14.46 5.35 0.69
C GLY A 231 -14.07 6.46 1.65
N SER A 232 -14.99 7.39 1.79
CA SER A 232 -14.90 8.55 2.70
C SER A 232 -16.30 9.06 3.03
N TYR A 233 -16.41 9.96 3.98
CA TYR A 233 -17.70 10.63 4.24
C TYR A 233 -18.10 11.65 3.18
N ALA A 234 -17.19 12.03 2.28
CA ALA A 234 -17.48 13.03 1.24
C ALA A 234 -18.54 12.55 0.25
N SER A 235 -18.53 11.25 -0.10
CA SER A 235 -19.46 10.66 -1.08
C SER A 235 -19.53 9.14 -0.92
N GLY A 236 -20.50 8.52 -1.59
CA GLY A 236 -20.71 7.06 -1.56
C GLY A 236 -21.20 6.53 -0.22
N PRO A 237 -21.06 5.24 0.03
CA PRO A 237 -21.58 4.59 1.23
C PRO A 237 -20.78 4.92 2.51
N GLY A 238 -19.68 5.67 2.40
CA GLY A 238 -18.81 6.03 3.51
C GLY A 238 -17.51 5.21 3.58
N PRO A 239 -16.68 5.49 4.60
CA PRO A 239 -15.42 4.78 4.83
C PRO A 239 -15.67 3.33 5.22
N MET A 240 -14.99 2.38 4.56
CA MET A 240 -15.35 0.96 4.62
C MET A 240 -14.16 0.06 4.31
N ILE A 241 -14.16 -1.14 4.85
CA ILE A 241 -13.36 -2.26 4.39
C ILE A 241 -14.23 -3.12 3.49
N TYR A 242 -13.75 -3.37 2.29
CA TYR A 242 -14.38 -4.27 1.33
C TYR A 242 -13.59 -5.57 1.23
N ILE A 243 -14.30 -6.66 0.93
CA ILE A 243 -13.69 -7.94 0.60
C ILE A 243 -14.26 -8.39 -0.74
N TRP A 244 -13.37 -8.59 -1.71
CA TRP A 244 -13.69 -9.15 -3.03
C TRP A 244 -13.09 -10.52 -3.20
N ASP A 245 -13.78 -11.39 -3.93
CA ASP A 245 -13.12 -12.56 -4.50
C ASP A 245 -12.18 -12.12 -5.67
N PRO A 246 -11.27 -13.02 -6.14
CA PRO A 246 -10.36 -12.71 -7.23
C PRO A 246 -11.05 -12.35 -8.57
N GLN A 247 -12.34 -12.62 -8.71
CA GLN A 247 -13.15 -12.30 -9.87
C GLN A 247 -13.87 -10.94 -9.75
N GLY A 248 -13.71 -10.25 -8.63
CA GLY A 248 -14.27 -8.92 -8.42
C GLY A 248 -15.68 -8.89 -7.82
N ARG A 249 -16.19 -10.03 -7.36
CA ARG A 249 -17.46 -10.07 -6.63
C ARG A 249 -17.24 -9.58 -5.19
N VAL A 250 -18.02 -8.62 -4.73
CA VAL A 250 -18.05 -8.19 -3.33
C VAL A 250 -18.62 -9.32 -2.47
N LEU A 251 -17.82 -9.81 -1.55
CA LEU A 251 -18.22 -10.85 -0.58
C LEU A 251 -18.75 -10.22 0.71
N GLU A 252 -18.07 -9.19 1.22
CA GLU A 252 -18.38 -8.53 2.47
C GLU A 252 -18.04 -7.05 2.42
N THR A 253 -18.71 -6.27 3.27
CA THR A 253 -18.39 -4.87 3.54
C THR A 253 -18.50 -4.58 5.03
N HIS A 254 -17.54 -3.85 5.59
CA HIS A 254 -17.48 -3.52 7.01
C HIS A 254 -17.24 -2.02 7.18
N PRO A 255 -18.27 -1.25 7.60
CA PRO A 255 -18.12 0.18 7.85
C PRO A 255 -17.07 0.47 8.92
N MET A 256 -16.26 1.49 8.70
CA MET A 256 -15.38 2.01 9.75
C MET A 256 -16.18 2.57 10.93
N PRO A 257 -15.60 2.64 12.13
CA PRO A 257 -16.29 3.25 13.27
C PRO A 257 -16.75 4.68 12.99
N VAL A 258 -17.88 5.07 13.59
CA VAL A 258 -18.42 6.43 13.42
C VAL A 258 -17.36 7.47 13.83
N GLY A 259 -17.17 8.47 12.99
CA GLY A 259 -16.17 9.52 13.18
C GLY A 259 -14.78 9.20 12.65
N VAL A 260 -14.55 7.99 12.14
CA VAL A 260 -13.28 7.60 11.48
C VAL A 260 -13.47 7.68 9.97
N ASP A 261 -12.82 8.65 9.34
CA ASP A 261 -12.87 8.83 7.90
C ASP A 261 -11.67 8.18 7.21
N SER A 262 -11.89 7.74 5.97
CA SER A 262 -10.88 7.34 4.99
C SER A 262 -9.81 6.39 5.54
N PRO A 263 -10.11 5.09 5.66
CA PRO A 263 -9.06 4.10 5.85
C PRO A 263 -8.11 4.15 4.64
N THR A 264 -6.80 4.07 4.91
CA THR A 264 -5.76 4.25 3.89
C THR A 264 -5.19 2.93 3.41
N ASN A 265 -4.75 2.06 4.32
CA ASN A 265 -4.16 0.78 3.96
C ASN A 265 -4.43 -0.27 5.03
N CYS A 266 -4.19 -1.55 4.72
CA CYS A 266 -4.37 -2.63 5.66
C CYS A 266 -3.41 -3.80 5.41
N THR A 267 -3.13 -4.55 6.48
CA THR A 267 -2.39 -5.80 6.41
C THR A 267 -2.80 -6.73 7.55
N PHE A 268 -2.65 -8.03 7.35
CA PHE A 268 -2.78 -8.98 8.45
C PHE A 268 -1.49 -9.10 9.23
N GLY A 269 -1.62 -9.37 10.53
CA GLY A 269 -0.51 -9.57 11.44
C GLY A 269 -0.87 -10.52 12.59
N ASP A 270 -0.10 -10.42 13.66
CA ASP A 270 0.02 -11.37 14.77
C ASP A 270 0.59 -12.72 14.31
N ALA A 271 0.99 -13.57 15.26
CA ALA A 271 1.68 -14.83 14.97
C ALA A 271 0.83 -15.81 14.13
N ASP A 272 -0.48 -15.70 14.19
CA ASP A 272 -1.45 -16.52 13.47
C ASP A 272 -1.98 -15.87 12.19
N GLN A 273 -1.60 -14.60 11.92
CA GLN A 273 -2.05 -13.80 10.79
C GLN A 273 -3.58 -13.58 10.76
N ARG A 274 -4.23 -13.49 11.93
CA ARG A 274 -5.69 -13.35 12.03
C ARG A 274 -6.17 -11.96 12.44
N THR A 275 -5.27 -11.10 12.87
CA THR A 275 -5.57 -9.70 13.18
C THR A 275 -5.36 -8.82 11.94
N LEU A 276 -6.41 -8.14 11.50
CA LEU A 276 -6.31 -7.12 10.45
C LEU A 276 -5.94 -5.78 11.10
N TYR A 277 -4.86 -5.17 10.65
CA TYR A 277 -4.44 -3.82 11.01
C TYR A 277 -4.82 -2.84 9.91
N ILE A 278 -5.29 -1.64 10.28
CA ILE A 278 -5.82 -0.65 9.35
C ILE A 278 -5.27 0.73 9.74
N THR A 279 -4.67 1.40 8.79
CA THR A 279 -4.23 2.81 8.88
C THR A 279 -5.30 3.76 8.33
N THR A 280 -5.22 5.05 8.68
CA THR A 280 -6.25 6.03 8.28
C THR A 280 -5.68 7.41 7.96
N LEU A 281 -6.42 8.20 7.15
CA LEU A 281 -6.15 9.64 6.98
C LEU A 281 -6.24 10.42 8.31
N GLY A 282 -7.05 9.92 9.25
CA GLY A 282 -7.16 10.49 10.60
C GLY A 282 -5.92 10.33 11.47
N GLY A 283 -4.91 9.60 11.00
CA GLY A 283 -3.68 9.34 11.77
C GLY A 283 -3.86 8.27 12.85
N HIS A 284 -4.71 7.29 12.63
CA HIS A 284 -4.97 6.20 13.58
C HIS A 284 -4.36 4.90 13.07
N LEU A 285 -4.11 3.99 14.01
CA LEU A 285 -3.97 2.57 13.77
C LEU A 285 -5.12 1.83 14.46
N PHE A 286 -5.91 1.10 13.68
CA PHE A 286 -6.93 0.18 14.16
C PHE A 286 -6.48 -1.25 14.01
N ARG A 287 -7.06 -2.15 14.82
CA ARG A 287 -7.01 -3.59 14.60
C ARG A 287 -8.41 -4.21 14.70
N VAL A 288 -8.59 -5.33 14.00
CA VAL A 288 -9.78 -6.17 14.05
C VAL A 288 -9.33 -7.61 14.25
N ARG A 289 -9.71 -8.24 15.37
CA ARG A 289 -9.32 -9.62 15.72
C ARG A 289 -10.36 -10.66 15.32
N ASN A 290 -11.60 -10.23 15.14
CA ASN A 290 -12.74 -11.09 14.85
C ASN A 290 -13.15 -11.07 13.37
N THR A 291 -12.18 -10.94 12.45
CA THR A 291 -12.45 -10.97 11.00
C THR A 291 -12.97 -12.32 10.51
N GLY A 292 -12.69 -13.40 11.25
CA GLY A 292 -12.92 -14.77 10.79
C GLY A 292 -11.94 -15.22 9.68
N ARG A 293 -11.03 -14.36 9.28
CA ARG A 293 -10.09 -14.58 8.18
C ARG A 293 -8.66 -14.73 8.68
N ARG A 294 -7.81 -15.32 7.84
CA ARG A 294 -6.37 -15.37 8.02
C ARG A 294 -5.72 -14.65 6.85
N GLY A 295 -4.69 -13.84 7.11
CA GLY A 295 -3.93 -13.15 6.08
C GLY A 295 -3.00 -14.07 5.31
N TRP A 296 -2.60 -13.58 4.15
CA TRP A 296 -1.55 -14.14 3.32
C TRP A 296 -0.49 -13.08 3.03
N LEU A 297 0.78 -13.44 3.22
CA LEU A 297 1.93 -12.59 2.91
C LEU A 297 2.81 -13.33 1.91
N ILE A 298 3.24 -12.64 0.84
CA ILE A 298 4.13 -13.21 -0.17
C ILE A 298 5.47 -13.60 0.46
N TRP A 299 5.95 -12.78 1.38
CA TRP A 299 7.14 -13.01 2.19
C TRP A 299 6.72 -13.12 3.66
N PRO A 300 6.49 -14.37 4.15
CA PRO A 300 6.29 -14.57 5.58
C PRO A 300 7.53 -14.09 6.34
N PRO A 301 7.34 -13.49 7.53
CA PRO A 301 8.46 -13.02 8.33
C PRO A 301 9.52 -14.07 8.58
N VAL A 302 10.78 -13.72 8.39
CA VAL A 302 11.93 -14.59 8.72
C VAL A 302 12.01 -14.67 10.23
N ARG A 303 11.92 -15.89 10.79
CA ARG A 303 12.01 -16.17 12.22
C ARG A 303 13.44 -16.36 12.65
#